data_98318a7de47425e43a7e375e6e7e13fd
#
_entry.id   98318a7de47425e43a7e375e6e7e13fd
#
_cell.length_a   1.000
_cell.length_b   1.000
_cell.length_c   1.000
_cell.angle_alpha   90.00
_cell.angle_beta   90.00
_cell.angle_gamma   90.00
#
_symmetry.space_group_name_H-M   'P 1'
#
loop_
_entity.id
_entity.type
_entity.pdbx_description
1 polymer ?
#
loop_
_entity_poly.entity_id
_entity_poly.type
_entity_poly.pdbx_seq_one_letter_code
_entity_poly.pdbx_strand_id
1 'polypeptide(L)'
;CGYFGYNNDSLTVTVGVYGTEEGLTISDNLEVQSGNLTLTIQIGVGVEVSVDESGLTPFEFALHQNYPNPFNPVTNIQFDLAENSDITVSIFNIMGQKVATLVDGNMDAGIYQIKWNGLSDRGIALPSGMYFYEMKSPAYHSIKKLVLVK
;
A
#
# COMPACT_ATOMS: atom_id res chain seq x y z
N CYS A 1 -13.21 13.59 -28.96
CA CYS A 1 -12.47 14.20 -27.90
C CYS A 1 -12.89 13.62 -26.54
N GLY A 2 -11.96 13.32 -25.72
CA GLY A 2 -12.20 12.77 -24.39
C GLY A 2 -11.71 13.73 -23.31
N TYR A 3 -12.38 13.72 -22.19
CA TYR A 3 -11.88 14.37 -21.00
C TYR A 3 -12.14 13.49 -19.80
N PHE A 4 -11.41 13.70 -18.74
CA PHE A 4 -11.60 12.99 -17.49
C PHE A 4 -11.61 13.95 -16.33
N GLY A 5 -12.46 13.65 -15.36
CA GLY A 5 -12.55 14.38 -14.12
C GLY A 5 -12.03 13.52 -12.98
N TYR A 6 -11.52 14.17 -12.00
CA TYR A 6 -10.87 13.52 -10.87
C TYR A 6 -11.44 14.06 -9.56
N ASN A 7 -11.95 13.17 -8.75
CA ASN A 7 -12.43 13.48 -7.41
C ASN A 7 -11.61 12.69 -6.38
N ASN A 8 -11.60 13.16 -5.16
CA ASN A 8 -10.82 12.53 -4.09
C ASN A 8 -11.16 11.05 -3.86
N ASP A 9 -12.41 10.68 -4.11
CA ASP A 9 -12.89 9.35 -3.77
C ASP A 9 -13.19 8.49 -5.00
N SER A 10 -13.20 9.09 -6.17
CA SER A 10 -13.50 8.34 -7.38
C SER A 10 -12.88 8.98 -8.61
N LEU A 11 -12.44 8.12 -9.50
CA LEU A 11 -12.00 8.53 -10.82
C LEU A 11 -13.17 8.42 -11.76
N THR A 12 -13.60 9.56 -12.31
CA THR A 12 -14.61 9.58 -13.35
C THR A 12 -13.94 9.88 -14.67
N VAL A 13 -13.98 8.93 -15.56
CA VAL A 13 -13.48 9.11 -16.92
C VAL A 13 -14.67 9.23 -17.83
N THR A 14 -14.79 10.38 -18.48
CA THR A 14 -15.81 10.60 -19.50
C THR A 14 -15.11 10.67 -20.85
N VAL A 15 -15.37 9.70 -21.66
CA VAL A 15 -14.81 9.65 -23.00
C VAL A 15 -15.89 10.10 -23.99
N GLY A 16 -15.68 11.27 -24.55
CA GLY A 16 -16.49 11.73 -25.67
C GLY A 16 -15.95 11.09 -26.93
N VAL A 17 -16.78 10.33 -27.56
CA VAL A 17 -16.37 9.58 -28.74
C VAL A 17 -16.82 10.33 -29.98
N TYR A 18 -15.87 10.71 -30.80
CA TYR A 18 -16.14 11.34 -32.08
C TYR A 18 -15.75 10.37 -33.18
N GLY A 19 -16.69 10.05 -33.95
CA GLY A 19 -16.44 9.16 -35.06
C GLY A 19 -17.72 8.67 -35.68
N THR A 20 -17.58 8.10 -36.82
CA THR A 20 -18.66 7.41 -37.48
C THR A 20 -18.81 6.00 -36.90
N GLU A 21 -19.85 5.34 -37.27
CA GLU A 21 -20.15 3.98 -36.84
C GLU A 21 -19.01 2.99 -37.03
N GLU A 22 -18.12 3.33 -37.96
CA GLU A 22 -16.92 2.54 -38.22
C GLU A 22 -15.68 3.33 -37.83
N GLY A 23 -14.87 2.78 -37.02
CA GLY A 23 -13.55 3.35 -36.72
C GLY A 23 -13.54 4.48 -35.71
N LEU A 24 -14.28 4.31 -34.65
CA LEU A 24 -14.05 5.13 -33.48
C LEU A 24 -12.62 4.93 -33.02
N THR A 25 -11.79 5.89 -33.35
CA THR A 25 -10.42 5.89 -32.86
C THR A 25 -10.27 6.99 -31.82
N ILE A 26 -9.88 6.60 -30.66
CA ILE A 26 -9.21 7.53 -29.77
C ILE A 26 -7.74 7.37 -30.09
N SER A 27 -7.17 8.43 -30.60
CA SER A 27 -5.84 8.39 -31.18
C SER A 27 -4.74 8.20 -30.14
N ASP A 28 -5.04 8.31 -28.89
CA ASP A 28 -4.05 8.19 -27.84
C ASP A 28 -4.56 7.25 -26.75
N ASN A 29 -3.66 6.45 -26.25
CA ASN A 29 -3.92 5.68 -25.06
C ASN A 29 -4.16 6.66 -23.91
N LEU A 30 -5.38 6.66 -23.41
CA LEU A 30 -5.65 7.44 -22.23
C LEU A 30 -5.11 6.68 -21.03
N GLU A 31 -3.98 7.10 -20.57
CA GLU A 31 -3.40 6.57 -19.36
C GLU A 31 -3.68 7.54 -18.22
N VAL A 32 -4.48 7.11 -17.28
CA VAL A 32 -4.79 7.91 -16.11
C VAL A 32 -4.12 7.26 -14.92
N GLN A 33 -3.15 7.93 -14.37
CA GLN A 33 -2.51 7.49 -13.15
C GLN A 33 -2.99 8.35 -11.98
N SER A 34 -3.64 7.71 -11.07
CA SER A 34 -4.00 8.33 -9.82
C SER A 34 -3.64 7.35 -8.71
N GLY A 35 -2.60 7.69 -7.98
CA GLY A 35 -2.11 6.76 -6.96
C GLY A 35 -1.72 5.42 -7.59
N ASN A 36 -2.42 4.39 -7.22
CA ASN A 36 -2.13 3.02 -7.65
C ASN A 36 -3.03 2.53 -8.79
N LEU A 37 -3.83 3.42 -9.36
CA LEU A 37 -4.81 3.04 -10.35
C LEU A 37 -4.27 3.29 -11.76
N THR A 38 -4.24 2.25 -12.56
CA THR A 38 -3.97 2.35 -13.99
C THR A 38 -5.23 1.95 -14.73
N LEU A 39 -5.75 2.87 -15.54
CA LEU A 39 -6.90 2.65 -16.38
C LEU A 39 -6.45 2.50 -17.81
N THR A 40 -6.68 1.34 -18.38
CA THR A 40 -6.44 1.11 -19.80
C THR A 40 -7.77 1.03 -20.51
N ILE A 41 -7.99 1.90 -21.48
CA ILE A 41 -9.20 1.92 -22.29
C ILE A 41 -8.89 1.29 -23.64
N GLN A 42 -9.56 0.18 -23.90
CA GLN A 42 -9.56 -0.42 -25.24
C GLN A 42 -10.84 -0.01 -25.94
N ILE A 43 -10.68 0.46 -27.14
CA ILE A 43 -11.80 1.00 -27.89
C ILE A 43 -12.19 0.05 -29.01
N GLY A 44 -13.43 -0.27 -29.01
CA GLY A 44 -14.09 -1.07 -30.03
C GLY A 44 -15.57 -0.78 -30.02
N VAL A 45 -16.31 -1.44 -30.86
CA VAL A 45 -17.76 -1.34 -30.82
C VAL A 45 -18.25 -1.98 -29.52
N GLY A 46 -18.99 -1.23 -28.73
CA GLY A 46 -19.46 -1.71 -27.43
C GLY A 46 -18.41 -1.58 -26.33
N VAL A 47 -17.86 -0.38 -26.17
CA VAL A 47 -16.81 -0.13 -25.20
C VAL A 47 -17.30 -0.35 -23.79
N GLU A 48 -16.68 -1.27 -23.09
CA GLU A 48 -16.83 -1.43 -21.65
C GLU A 48 -15.54 -0.92 -20.99
N VAL A 49 -15.73 -0.03 -20.04
CA VAL A 49 -14.64 0.43 -19.18
C VAL A 49 -14.84 -0.19 -17.82
N SER A 50 -13.93 -1.03 -17.43
CA SER A 50 -13.94 -1.63 -16.10
C SER A 50 -12.67 -1.26 -15.36
N VAL A 51 -12.82 -0.92 -14.10
CA VAL A 51 -11.71 -0.73 -13.18
C VAL A 51 -11.73 -1.90 -12.22
N ASP A 52 -10.71 -2.70 -12.27
CA ASP A 52 -10.56 -3.80 -11.34
C ASP A 52 -9.77 -3.32 -10.11
N GLU A 53 -10.47 -3.10 -9.03
CA GLU A 53 -9.84 -2.69 -7.76
C GLU A 53 -9.10 -3.84 -7.09
N SER A 54 -9.41 -5.06 -7.44
CA SER A 54 -8.78 -6.23 -6.82
C SER A 54 -7.33 -6.45 -7.24
N GLY A 55 -6.91 -5.81 -8.33
CA GLY A 55 -5.56 -5.89 -8.84
C GLY A 55 -4.69 -4.66 -8.54
N LEU A 56 -5.14 -3.78 -7.65
CA LEU A 56 -4.36 -2.59 -7.30
C LEU A 56 -3.12 -2.98 -6.53
N THR A 57 -1.96 -2.69 -7.10
CA THR A 57 -0.67 -2.84 -6.42
C THR A 57 -0.07 -1.46 -6.17
N PRO A 58 0.58 -1.25 -5.03
CA PRO A 58 1.28 0.00 -4.78
C PRO A 58 2.37 0.24 -5.82
N PHE A 59 2.58 1.51 -6.20
CA PHE A 59 3.70 1.89 -7.05
C PHE A 59 5.02 1.96 -6.31
N GLU A 60 4.94 2.16 -5.01
CA GLU A 60 6.12 2.35 -4.17
C GLU A 60 6.02 1.52 -2.91
N PHE A 61 7.17 1.14 -2.41
CA PHE A 61 7.25 0.63 -1.05
C PHE A 61 6.91 1.73 -0.08
N ALA A 62 6.15 1.41 0.97
CA ALA A 62 5.83 2.36 2.02
C ALA A 62 5.65 1.66 3.35
N LEU A 63 6.09 2.32 4.41
CA LEU A 63 5.81 1.92 5.78
C LEU A 63 4.96 3.02 6.41
N HIS A 64 3.76 2.67 6.83
CA HIS A 64 2.81 3.62 7.40
C HIS A 64 2.94 3.71 8.91
N GLN A 65 2.47 4.81 9.47
CA GLN A 65 2.41 4.97 10.92
C GLN A 65 1.44 3.96 11.51
N ASN A 66 1.85 3.30 12.56
CA ASN A 66 1.00 2.35 13.27
C ASN A 66 -0.22 3.04 13.87
N TYR A 67 -1.33 2.32 13.97
CA TYR A 67 -2.56 2.84 14.56
C TYR A 67 -3.24 1.74 15.39
N PRO A 68 -3.68 2.06 16.58
CA PRO A 68 -3.49 3.32 17.30
C PRO A 68 -2.04 3.55 17.75
N ASN A 69 -1.69 4.81 17.96
CA ASN A 69 -0.39 5.21 18.49
C ASN A 69 -0.56 6.48 19.33
N PRO A 70 -0.39 6.48 20.66
CA PRO A 70 -0.01 5.30 21.50
C PRO A 70 -1.02 4.16 21.45
N PHE A 71 -0.58 2.95 21.75
CA PHE A 71 -1.43 1.76 21.73
C PHE A 71 -1.42 0.99 23.03
N ASN A 72 -2.51 0.26 23.30
CA ASN A 72 -2.67 -0.52 24.52
C ASN A 72 -3.58 -1.73 24.29
N PRO A 73 -3.08 -2.95 24.31
CA PRO A 73 -1.70 -3.35 24.03
C PRO A 73 -1.46 -3.67 22.55
N VAL A 74 -2.46 -3.42 21.68
CA VAL A 74 -2.47 -3.87 20.28
C VAL A 74 -2.42 -2.68 19.35
N THR A 75 -1.61 -2.78 18.33
CA THR A 75 -1.56 -1.82 17.22
C THR A 75 -1.49 -2.54 15.88
N ASN A 76 -1.88 -1.85 14.83
CA ASN A 76 -1.77 -2.33 13.46
C ASN A 76 -0.68 -1.55 12.74
N ILE A 77 0.14 -2.25 12.00
CA ILE A 77 1.18 -1.68 11.17
C ILE A 77 0.85 -2.04 9.72
N GLN A 78 0.71 -1.03 8.89
CA GLN A 78 0.46 -1.21 7.47
C GLN A 78 1.71 -0.92 6.67
N PHE A 79 1.97 -1.73 5.66
CA PHE A 79 3.05 -1.50 4.73
C PHE A 79 2.65 -1.92 3.32
N ASP A 80 3.25 -1.27 2.35
CA ASP A 80 2.96 -1.47 0.94
C ASP A 80 4.20 -2.00 0.23
N LEU A 81 4.00 -2.99 -0.63
CA LEU A 81 5.05 -3.58 -1.45
C LEU A 81 4.77 -3.32 -2.93
N ALA A 82 5.68 -2.65 -3.59
CA ALA A 82 5.55 -2.34 -5.02
C ALA A 82 5.84 -3.55 -5.90
N GLU A 83 6.60 -4.49 -5.40
CA GLU A 83 6.98 -5.71 -6.12
C GLU A 83 7.22 -6.85 -5.13
N ASN A 84 7.33 -8.06 -5.66
CA ASN A 84 7.73 -9.22 -4.85
C ASN A 84 9.12 -8.98 -4.27
N SER A 85 9.26 -9.12 -2.96
CA SER A 85 10.52 -8.85 -2.26
C SER A 85 10.63 -9.64 -0.97
N ASP A 86 11.86 -9.85 -0.56
CA ASP A 86 12.14 -10.35 0.77
C ASP A 86 12.00 -9.21 1.78
N ILE A 87 11.07 -9.36 2.70
CA ILE A 87 10.71 -8.31 3.65
C ILE A 87 11.01 -8.77 5.05
N THR A 88 11.58 -7.86 5.83
CA THR A 88 11.72 -8.03 7.28
C THR A 88 11.08 -6.84 7.96
N VAL A 89 10.15 -7.11 8.88
CA VAL A 89 9.56 -6.09 9.76
C VAL A 89 9.88 -6.48 11.19
N SER A 90 10.63 -5.63 11.86
CA SER A 90 11.14 -5.90 13.20
C SER A 90 10.86 -4.75 14.15
N ILE A 91 10.77 -5.06 15.42
CA ILE A 91 10.56 -4.09 16.51
C ILE A 91 11.87 -3.99 17.32
N PHE A 92 12.24 -2.76 17.64
CA PHE A 92 13.43 -2.44 18.42
C PHE A 92 13.07 -1.58 19.61
N ASN A 93 13.82 -1.74 20.71
CA ASN A 93 13.71 -0.85 21.86
C ASN A 93 14.54 0.43 21.64
N ILE A 94 14.51 1.35 22.59
CA ILE A 94 15.26 2.62 22.50
C ILE A 94 16.76 2.44 22.47
N MET A 95 17.27 1.27 22.87
CA MET A 95 18.69 0.94 22.83
C MET A 95 19.11 0.33 21.47
N GLY A 96 18.15 0.18 20.54
CA GLY A 96 18.41 -0.43 19.24
C GLY A 96 18.46 -1.95 19.24
N GLN A 97 18.02 -2.57 20.31
CA GLN A 97 17.96 -4.03 20.39
C GLN A 97 16.66 -4.54 19.79
N LYS A 98 16.76 -5.54 18.94
CA LYS A 98 15.60 -6.19 18.35
C LYS A 98 14.84 -6.99 19.41
N VAL A 99 13.58 -6.68 19.61
CA VAL A 99 12.73 -7.35 20.60
C VAL A 99 11.70 -8.27 19.98
N ALA A 100 11.33 -8.01 18.73
CA ALA A 100 10.37 -8.85 18.02
C ALA A 100 10.59 -8.79 16.51
N THR A 101 10.26 -9.87 15.83
CA THR A 101 10.21 -9.93 14.36
C THR A 101 8.79 -10.27 13.96
N LEU A 102 8.15 -9.37 13.22
CA LEU A 102 6.76 -9.52 12.81
C LEU A 102 6.62 -10.19 11.45
N VAL A 103 7.54 -9.88 10.54
CA VAL A 103 7.58 -10.48 9.20
C VAL A 103 9.03 -10.78 8.86
N ASP A 104 9.25 -11.94 8.28
CA ASP A 104 10.56 -12.34 7.77
C ASP A 104 10.35 -13.35 6.65
N GLY A 105 10.46 -12.89 5.42
CA GLY A 105 10.32 -13.77 4.27
C GLY A 105 9.91 -13.03 3.01
N ASN A 106 9.73 -13.81 1.96
CA ASN A 106 9.33 -13.31 0.66
C ASN A 106 7.83 -13.05 0.62
N MET A 107 7.45 -11.88 0.12
CA MET A 107 6.06 -11.46 -0.03
C MET A 107 5.82 -10.85 -1.40
N ASP A 108 4.63 -11.10 -1.94
CA ASP A 108 4.22 -10.53 -3.22
C ASP A 108 3.86 -9.06 -3.09
N ALA A 109 3.85 -8.35 -4.22
CA ALA A 109 3.37 -6.97 -4.25
C ALA A 109 1.96 -6.86 -3.69
N GLY A 110 1.69 -5.82 -2.93
CA GLY A 110 0.38 -5.61 -2.33
C GLY A 110 0.42 -4.72 -1.09
N ILE A 111 -0.74 -4.55 -0.48
CA ILE A 111 -0.93 -3.80 0.75
C ILE A 111 -1.15 -4.80 1.88
N TYR A 112 -0.35 -4.70 2.91
CA TYR A 112 -0.37 -5.62 4.04
C TYR A 112 -0.62 -4.88 5.35
N GLN A 113 -1.28 -5.55 6.25
CA GLN A 113 -1.49 -5.06 7.61
C GLN A 113 -1.16 -6.17 8.60
N ILE A 114 -0.31 -5.85 9.54
CA ILE A 114 0.07 -6.78 10.60
C ILE A 114 -0.29 -6.20 11.96
N LYS A 115 -0.64 -7.09 12.86
CA LYS A 115 -1.02 -6.72 14.23
C LYS A 115 0.11 -7.09 15.17
N TRP A 116 0.47 -6.16 16.05
CA TRP A 116 1.42 -6.41 17.11
C TRP A 116 0.78 -6.16 18.47
N ASN A 117 1.02 -7.06 19.38
CA ASN A 117 0.38 -7.07 20.69
C ASN A 117 1.33 -6.73 21.85
N GLY A 118 2.45 -6.09 21.54
CA GLY A 118 3.42 -5.67 22.56
C GLY A 118 4.22 -6.81 23.18
N LEU A 119 4.26 -7.96 22.54
CA LEU A 119 5.05 -9.11 23.00
C LEU A 119 6.36 -9.22 22.25
N SER A 120 7.39 -9.69 22.94
CA SER A 120 8.64 -10.08 22.29
C SER A 120 8.49 -11.40 21.53
N ASP A 121 9.51 -11.78 20.77
CA ASP A 121 9.55 -13.08 20.08
C ASP A 121 9.42 -14.27 21.03
N ARG A 122 9.75 -14.06 22.29
CA ARG A 122 9.62 -15.08 23.34
C ARG A 122 8.24 -15.11 23.99
N GLY A 123 7.32 -14.26 23.54
CA GLY A 123 5.99 -14.15 24.13
C GLY A 123 5.96 -13.36 25.45
N ILE A 124 7.01 -12.61 25.74
CA ILE A 124 7.11 -11.82 26.96
C ILE A 124 6.53 -10.44 26.71
N ALA A 125 5.62 -10.01 27.60
CA ALA A 125 5.05 -8.67 27.52
C ALA A 125 6.13 -7.61 27.75
N LEU A 126 6.21 -6.67 26.81
CA LEU A 126 7.19 -5.59 26.89
C LEU A 126 6.65 -4.45 27.76
N PRO A 127 7.51 -3.72 28.48
CA PRO A 127 7.10 -2.59 29.29
C PRO A 127 6.58 -1.43 28.43
N SER A 128 5.76 -0.59 29.06
CA SER A 128 5.35 0.67 28.45
C SER A 128 6.56 1.51 28.09
N GLY A 129 6.53 2.14 26.94
CA GLY A 129 7.62 2.96 26.48
C GLY A 129 7.63 3.16 24.98
N MET A 130 8.71 3.75 24.52
CA MET A 130 8.93 4.02 23.10
C MET A 130 9.66 2.85 22.47
N TYR A 131 9.19 2.48 21.28
CA TYR A 131 9.80 1.44 20.45
C TYR A 131 9.90 1.98 19.02
N PHE A 132 10.68 1.28 18.21
CA PHE A 132 10.80 1.56 16.79
C PHE A 132 10.47 0.30 16.01
N TYR A 133 9.84 0.47 14.87
CA TYR A 133 9.65 -0.63 13.93
C TYR A 133 10.32 -0.30 12.62
N GLU A 134 10.96 -1.29 12.07
CA GLU A 134 11.75 -1.16 10.85
C GLU A 134 11.19 -2.11 9.80
N MET A 135 10.99 -1.60 8.61
CA MET A 135 10.74 -2.40 7.43
C MET A 135 11.94 -2.34 6.52
N LYS A 136 12.45 -3.48 6.17
CA LYS A 136 13.64 -3.60 5.34
C LYS A 136 13.41 -4.57 4.19
N SER A 137 13.81 -4.14 3.00
CA SER A 137 13.89 -4.97 1.81
C SER A 137 15.14 -4.61 1.04
N PRO A 138 15.52 -5.35 -0.02
CA PRO A 138 16.66 -4.98 -0.85
C PRO A 138 16.56 -3.60 -1.48
N ALA A 139 15.33 -3.13 -1.74
CA ALA A 139 15.07 -1.88 -2.44
C ALA A 139 14.52 -0.77 -1.53
N TYR A 140 14.21 -1.07 -0.26
CA TYR A 140 13.54 -0.12 0.62
C TYR A 140 13.92 -0.32 2.08
N HIS A 141 14.04 0.79 2.79
CA HIS A 141 14.31 0.77 4.23
C HIS A 141 13.61 1.97 4.88
N SER A 142 12.82 1.70 5.92
CA SER A 142 12.14 2.74 6.68
C SER A 142 12.00 2.34 8.14
N ILE A 143 12.08 3.34 9.01
CA ILE A 143 11.93 3.17 10.46
C ILE A 143 10.92 4.18 10.95
N LYS A 144 10.00 3.74 11.82
CA LYS A 144 9.02 4.61 12.47
C LYS A 144 8.98 4.33 13.97
N LYS A 145 8.47 5.31 14.69
CA LYS A 145 8.34 5.26 16.14
C LYS A 145 6.94 4.80 16.53
N LEU A 146 6.85 4.04 17.59
CA LEU A 146 5.58 3.68 18.21
C LEU A 146 5.69 3.75 19.76
N VAL A 147 4.56 3.96 20.42
CA VAL A 147 4.51 4.12 21.87
C VAL A 147 3.52 3.11 22.44
N LEU A 148 4.04 2.25 23.31
CA LEU A 148 3.24 1.27 24.04
C LEU A 148 2.85 1.85 25.40
N VAL A 149 1.56 1.83 25.68
CA VAL A 149 0.98 2.28 26.95
C VAL A 149 0.20 1.12 27.56
N LYS A 150 0.46 0.83 28.80
CA LYS A 150 -0.26 -0.19 29.54
C LYS A 150 -1.08 0.43 30.66
#